data_b389d9dc42ec2eabaf92e7f75f423fb4
#
_entry.id   b389d9dc42ec2eabaf92e7f75f423fb4
#
_cell.length_a   1.000
_cell.length_b   1.000
_cell.length_c   1.000
_cell.angle_alpha   90.00
_cell.angle_beta   90.00
_cell.angle_gamma   90.00
#
_symmetry.space_group_name_H-M   'P 1'
#
loop_
_entity.id
_entity.type
_entity.pdbx_description
1 polymer ?
#
loop_
_entity_poly.entity_id
_entity_poly.type
_entity_poly.pdbx_seq_one_letter_code
_entity_poly.pdbx_strand_id
1 'polypeptide(L)'
;MQKIYILIYFLICAGCNKKNIPESNIADQINDSSFVAQNGLLQVMGNKILNKKNEPISFAGNSFFWSNDNWGGERYYKPEVVKWLKEDWNTTIVRAAMGVEDEGGYLDNKIANKNRVKTIVNAAIDQGLYVIIDWHSHHAEEHTDEAITFFKEMATLYGNFDNIIYEIYNEPLDISWSEIIKPYALNVISAIRAIDPDNLIVVGTPEWSQRVDL
;
A
#
# COMPACT_ATOMS: atom_id res chain seq x y z
N MET A 1 -52.03 28.45 53.41
CA MET A 1 -51.45 27.13 53.20
C MET A 1 -51.80 26.68 51.79
N GLN A 2 -50.89 26.81 50.86
CA GLN A 2 -51.11 26.56 49.45
C GLN A 2 -50.41 25.21 49.15
N LYS A 3 -51.16 24.20 48.73
CA LYS A 3 -50.66 22.87 48.39
C LYS A 3 -50.17 22.91 46.95
N ILE A 4 -48.85 22.67 46.75
CA ILE A 4 -48.22 22.50 45.45
C ILE A 4 -48.35 21.03 45.07
N TYR A 5 -48.99 20.74 43.92
CA TYR A 5 -49.01 19.41 43.32
C TYR A 5 -47.90 19.35 42.28
N ILE A 6 -46.92 18.48 42.50
CA ILE A 6 -45.87 18.16 41.54
C ILE A 6 -46.40 17.05 40.64
N LEU A 7 -46.57 17.37 39.35
CA LEU A 7 -46.94 16.41 38.31
C LEU A 7 -45.68 15.84 37.71
N ILE A 8 -45.41 14.55 37.99
CA ILE A 8 -44.27 13.82 37.43
C ILE A 8 -44.72 13.21 36.10
N TYR A 9 -44.22 13.76 34.98
CA TYR A 9 -44.36 13.13 33.65
C TYR A 9 -43.34 12.00 33.50
N PHE A 10 -43.81 10.77 33.42
CA PHE A 10 -43.01 9.65 32.96
C PHE A 10 -42.93 9.71 31.44
N LEU A 11 -41.73 10.06 30.89
CA LEU A 11 -41.41 9.89 29.48
C LEU A 11 -41.07 8.41 29.26
N ILE A 12 -41.96 7.68 28.60
CA ILE A 12 -41.66 6.32 28.10
C ILE A 12 -40.84 6.53 26.83
N CYS A 13 -39.53 6.39 26.92
CA CYS A 13 -38.65 6.22 25.76
C CYS A 13 -38.92 4.86 25.12
N ALA A 14 -39.68 4.84 24.03
CA ALA A 14 -39.75 3.68 23.14
C ALA A 14 -38.34 3.34 22.62
N GLY A 15 -37.87 2.18 23.02
CA GLY A 15 -36.55 1.69 22.58
C GLY A 15 -36.51 1.51 21.06
N CYS A 16 -35.71 2.34 20.39
CA CYS A 16 -35.26 2.03 19.04
C CYS A 16 -34.42 0.76 19.09
N ASN A 17 -34.98 -0.33 18.61
CA ASN A 17 -34.23 -1.53 18.27
C ASN A 17 -33.19 -1.16 17.19
N LYS A 18 -31.95 -0.83 17.61
CA LYS A 18 -30.82 -0.88 16.69
C LYS A 18 -30.68 -2.33 16.22
N LYS A 19 -31.11 -2.58 14.99
CA LYS A 19 -30.68 -3.80 14.28
C LYS A 19 -29.15 -3.78 14.35
N ASN A 20 -28.59 -4.71 15.10
CA ASN A 20 -27.19 -5.05 15.00
C ASN A 20 -26.95 -5.49 13.55
N ILE A 21 -26.41 -4.60 12.73
CA ILE A 21 -25.74 -4.99 11.50
C ILE A 21 -24.54 -5.76 12.03
N PRO A 22 -24.36 -7.05 11.71
CA PRO A 22 -23.14 -7.73 12.08
C PRO A 22 -22.02 -6.93 11.38
N GLU A 23 -21.08 -6.38 12.16
CA GLU A 23 -19.78 -6.03 11.64
C GLU A 23 -19.28 -7.31 10.98
N SER A 24 -19.31 -7.33 9.65
CA SER A 24 -18.65 -8.38 8.90
C SER A 24 -17.17 -8.26 9.24
N ASN A 25 -16.68 -9.17 10.08
CA ASN A 25 -15.27 -9.36 10.35
C ASN A 25 -14.59 -9.65 9.01
N ILE A 26 -14.13 -8.60 8.33
CA ILE A 26 -13.26 -8.73 7.14
C ILE A 26 -11.97 -9.47 7.54
N ALA A 27 -11.61 -9.46 8.82
CA ALA A 27 -10.49 -10.22 9.38
C ALA A 27 -10.68 -11.77 9.38
N ASP A 28 -11.90 -12.27 9.28
CA ASP A 28 -12.17 -13.72 9.43
C ASP A 28 -12.18 -14.51 8.11
N GLN A 29 -11.80 -13.90 6.97
CA GLN A 29 -11.68 -14.59 5.69
C GLN A 29 -10.30 -14.46 5.04
N ILE A 30 -9.24 -14.24 5.81
CA ILE A 30 -7.91 -14.54 5.31
C ILE A 30 -7.85 -16.06 5.20
N ASN A 31 -7.98 -16.56 3.97
CA ASN A 31 -7.80 -17.97 3.67
C ASN A 31 -6.44 -18.40 4.25
N ASP A 32 -6.42 -19.19 5.32
CA ASP A 32 -5.23 -19.68 6.04
C ASP A 32 -4.20 -20.34 5.10
N SER A 33 -4.57 -20.63 3.87
CA SER A 33 -3.74 -21.18 2.81
C SER A 33 -3.16 -20.14 1.84
N SER A 34 -3.45 -18.86 2.01
CA SER A 34 -2.90 -17.82 1.12
C SER A 34 -1.39 -17.69 1.26
N PHE A 35 -0.73 -17.16 0.22
CA PHE A 35 0.72 -17.01 0.23
C PHE A 35 1.19 -16.10 1.38
N VAL A 36 0.47 -15.00 1.62
CA VAL A 36 0.76 -14.10 2.74
C VAL A 36 0.48 -14.77 4.09
N ALA A 37 -0.63 -15.49 4.24
CA ALA A 37 -0.93 -16.20 5.49
C ALA A 37 0.14 -17.24 5.86
N GLN A 38 0.76 -17.89 4.87
CA GLN A 38 1.84 -18.84 5.09
C GLN A 38 3.17 -18.16 5.46
N ASN A 39 3.47 -17.00 4.87
CA ASN A 39 4.75 -16.32 4.98
C ASN A 39 4.77 -15.14 5.96
N GLY A 40 3.64 -14.43 6.15
CA GLY A 40 3.47 -13.33 7.10
C GLY A 40 4.33 -12.11 6.77
N LEU A 41 4.61 -11.32 7.80
CA LEU A 41 5.46 -10.14 7.70
C LEU A 41 6.86 -10.52 7.22
N LEU A 42 7.36 -9.75 6.25
CA LEU A 42 8.67 -9.94 5.65
C LEU A 42 9.73 -9.14 6.41
N GLN A 43 10.97 -9.66 6.45
CA GLN A 43 12.09 -8.97 7.06
C GLN A 43 13.37 -9.14 6.22
N VAL A 44 14.29 -8.20 6.32
CA VAL A 44 15.61 -8.29 5.72
C VAL A 44 16.63 -8.77 6.73
N MET A 45 17.39 -9.81 6.40
CA MET A 45 18.54 -10.26 7.19
C MET A 45 19.74 -10.50 6.28
N GLY A 46 20.74 -9.64 6.41
CA GLY A 46 21.87 -9.61 5.49
C GLY A 46 21.42 -9.26 4.07
N ASN A 47 21.63 -10.19 3.12
CA ASN A 47 21.25 -10.02 1.71
C ASN A 47 20.00 -10.84 1.33
N LYS A 48 19.17 -11.21 2.31
CA LYS A 48 17.99 -12.06 2.09
C LYS A 48 16.74 -11.41 2.61
N ILE A 49 15.63 -11.63 1.92
CA ILE A 49 14.28 -11.40 2.43
C ILE A 49 13.81 -12.71 3.05
N LEU A 50 13.35 -12.64 4.30
CA LEU A 50 12.90 -13.77 5.09
C LEU A 50 11.40 -13.63 5.41
N ASN A 51 10.73 -14.76 5.54
CA ASN A 51 9.35 -14.86 6.01
C ASN A 51 9.28 -14.87 7.55
N LYS A 52 8.07 -14.92 8.12
CA LYS A 52 7.82 -14.98 9.58
C LYS A 52 8.48 -16.17 10.31
N LYS A 53 8.95 -17.18 9.56
CA LYS A 53 9.67 -18.35 10.11
C LYS A 53 11.18 -18.21 10.01
N ASN A 54 11.69 -17.05 9.57
CA ASN A 54 13.11 -16.81 9.26
C ASN A 54 13.65 -17.66 8.09
N GLU A 55 12.81 -18.05 7.16
CA GLU A 55 13.18 -18.80 5.96
C GLU A 55 13.27 -17.84 4.77
N PRO A 56 14.27 -17.98 3.88
CA PRO A 56 14.35 -17.21 2.65
C PRO A 56 13.12 -17.44 1.77
N ILE A 57 12.57 -16.34 1.24
CA ILE A 57 11.38 -16.37 0.39
C ILE A 57 11.72 -15.94 -1.03
N SER A 58 11.04 -16.56 -2.01
CA SER A 58 11.03 -16.16 -3.40
C SER A 58 9.63 -15.76 -3.83
N PHE A 59 9.55 -14.82 -4.76
CA PHE A 59 8.30 -14.34 -5.33
C PHE A 59 8.24 -14.65 -6.83
N ALA A 60 7.03 -14.92 -7.32
CA ALA A 60 6.71 -14.94 -8.73
C ALA A 60 5.55 -13.96 -8.96
N GLY A 61 5.72 -12.98 -9.84
CA GLY A 61 4.68 -11.98 -10.00
C GLY A 61 4.87 -11.02 -11.16
N ASN A 62 3.97 -10.06 -11.23
CA ASN A 62 3.84 -9.14 -12.34
C ASN A 62 3.79 -7.69 -11.85
N SER A 63 4.49 -6.81 -12.56
CA SER A 63 4.27 -5.37 -12.47
C SER A 63 3.11 -4.98 -13.38
N PHE A 64 2.19 -4.18 -12.84
CA PHE A 64 1.30 -3.43 -13.70
C PHE A 64 2.11 -2.40 -14.49
N PHE A 65 1.62 -2.04 -15.68
CA PHE A 65 2.16 -0.93 -16.43
C PHE A 65 1.80 0.39 -15.73
N TRP A 66 2.48 1.47 -16.08
CA TRP A 66 2.25 2.80 -15.53
C TRP A 66 0.76 3.15 -15.41
N SER A 67 0.39 3.76 -14.28
CA SER A 67 -1.01 4.09 -14.00
C SER A 67 -1.54 5.31 -14.76
N ASN A 68 -0.70 5.99 -15.55
CA ASN A 68 -1.00 7.27 -16.20
C ASN A 68 -2.28 7.23 -17.02
N ASP A 69 -3.04 8.33 -16.99
CA ASP A 69 -4.23 8.52 -17.81
C ASP A 69 -3.85 8.47 -19.30
N ASN A 70 -4.63 7.75 -20.10
CA ASN A 70 -4.48 7.61 -21.56
C ASN A 70 -3.24 6.86 -22.06
N TRP A 71 -2.45 6.22 -21.17
CA TRP A 71 -1.32 5.39 -21.60
C TRP A 71 -1.73 3.94 -21.90
N GLY A 72 -2.98 3.58 -21.59
CA GLY A 72 -3.56 2.27 -21.85
C GLY A 72 -3.27 1.23 -20.77
N GLY A 73 -2.39 1.51 -19.80
CA GLY A 73 -2.14 0.67 -18.63
C GLY A 73 -3.23 0.76 -17.57
N GLU A 74 -3.82 1.95 -17.43
CA GLU A 74 -4.84 2.26 -16.43
C GLU A 74 -6.07 1.33 -16.49
N ARG A 75 -6.40 0.81 -17.67
CA ARG A 75 -7.53 -0.12 -17.89
C ARG A 75 -7.35 -1.47 -17.19
N TYR A 76 -6.12 -1.82 -16.82
CA TYR A 76 -5.80 -3.08 -16.13
C TYR A 76 -5.81 -2.95 -14.61
N TYR A 77 -5.90 -1.74 -14.05
CA TYR A 77 -6.00 -1.51 -12.61
C TYR A 77 -7.39 -1.91 -12.07
N LYS A 78 -7.66 -3.22 -12.09
CA LYS A 78 -8.94 -3.82 -11.72
C LYS A 78 -8.73 -5.04 -10.81
N PRO A 79 -9.62 -5.29 -9.84
CA PRO A 79 -9.52 -6.45 -8.96
C PRO A 79 -9.52 -7.78 -9.72
N GLU A 80 -10.29 -7.87 -10.81
CA GLU A 80 -10.40 -9.08 -11.63
C GLU A 80 -9.05 -9.46 -12.28
N VAL A 81 -8.21 -8.49 -12.60
CA VAL A 81 -6.87 -8.75 -13.17
C VAL A 81 -5.97 -9.36 -12.12
N VAL A 82 -5.96 -8.85 -10.88
CA VAL A 82 -5.19 -9.43 -9.76
C VAL A 82 -5.65 -10.86 -9.48
N LYS A 83 -6.97 -11.07 -9.43
CA LYS A 83 -7.55 -12.41 -9.24
C LYS A 83 -7.11 -13.37 -10.35
N TRP A 84 -7.20 -12.95 -11.62
CA TRP A 84 -6.79 -13.77 -12.75
C TRP A 84 -5.29 -14.12 -12.71
N LEU A 85 -4.42 -13.16 -12.39
CA LEU A 85 -2.98 -13.40 -12.24
C LEU A 85 -2.71 -14.46 -11.16
N LYS A 86 -3.42 -14.40 -10.04
CA LYS A 86 -3.30 -15.40 -8.98
C LYS A 86 -3.75 -16.79 -9.44
N GLU A 87 -4.94 -16.89 -10.05
CA GLU A 87 -5.57 -18.16 -10.35
C GLU A 87 -4.93 -18.86 -11.55
N ASP A 88 -4.53 -18.11 -12.57
CA ASP A 88 -4.04 -18.65 -13.84
C ASP A 88 -2.49 -18.72 -13.88
N TRP A 89 -1.80 -17.74 -13.28
CA TRP A 89 -0.35 -17.63 -13.31
C TRP A 89 0.33 -17.99 -11.98
N ASN A 90 -0.44 -18.33 -10.95
CA ASN A 90 0.06 -18.62 -9.60
C ASN A 90 0.92 -17.47 -9.03
N THR A 91 0.57 -16.25 -9.35
CA THR A 91 1.25 -15.05 -8.86
C THR A 91 1.21 -14.98 -7.34
N THR A 92 2.33 -14.62 -6.73
CA THR A 92 2.48 -14.45 -5.27
C THR A 92 2.68 -13.00 -4.85
N ILE A 93 3.02 -12.13 -5.80
CA ILE A 93 3.23 -10.69 -5.62
C ILE A 93 2.79 -9.92 -6.86
N VAL A 94 2.23 -8.74 -6.68
CA VAL A 94 1.97 -7.78 -7.75
C VAL A 94 2.62 -6.43 -7.43
N ARG A 95 2.92 -5.64 -8.45
CA ARG A 95 3.47 -4.29 -8.29
C ARG A 95 2.53 -3.27 -8.92
N ALA A 96 2.09 -2.31 -8.13
CA ALA A 96 1.24 -1.21 -8.57
C ALA A 96 2.12 0.01 -8.92
N ALA A 97 2.52 0.10 -10.18
CA ALA A 97 3.42 1.14 -10.70
C ALA A 97 2.65 2.45 -10.91
N MET A 98 2.67 3.34 -9.92
CA MET A 98 2.02 4.64 -10.02
C MET A 98 2.94 5.65 -10.72
N GLY A 99 2.69 5.95 -11.98
CA GLY A 99 3.45 7.00 -12.68
C GLY A 99 3.25 8.36 -12.03
N VAL A 100 4.32 9.12 -11.89
CA VAL A 100 4.33 10.35 -11.07
C VAL A 100 4.36 11.60 -11.92
N GLU A 101 5.50 11.92 -12.54
CA GLU A 101 5.76 13.20 -13.20
C GLU A 101 5.33 13.25 -14.67
N ASP A 102 5.26 12.10 -15.36
CA ASP A 102 4.87 12.05 -16.75
C ASP A 102 3.39 12.36 -16.97
N GLU A 103 3.04 12.78 -18.19
CA GLU A 103 1.68 13.15 -18.58
C GLU A 103 0.64 12.14 -18.12
N GLY A 104 -0.42 12.63 -17.49
CA GLY A 104 -1.50 11.81 -16.93
C GLY A 104 -1.14 11.08 -15.65
N GLY A 105 0.05 11.30 -15.09
CA GLY A 105 0.51 10.69 -13.84
C GLY A 105 -0.09 11.30 -12.59
N TYR A 106 0.48 10.95 -11.45
CA TYR A 106 -0.01 11.36 -10.14
C TYR A 106 -0.03 12.90 -9.97
N LEU A 107 0.97 13.61 -10.47
CA LEU A 107 1.04 15.07 -10.33
C LEU A 107 -0.07 15.78 -11.11
N ASP A 108 -0.48 15.24 -12.25
CA ASP A 108 -1.59 15.76 -13.05
C ASP A 108 -2.95 15.37 -12.48
N ASN A 109 -3.09 14.11 -12.03
CA ASN A 109 -4.34 13.57 -11.52
C ASN A 109 -4.12 12.68 -10.29
N LYS A 110 -3.89 13.34 -9.14
CA LYS A 110 -3.61 12.67 -7.85
C LYS A 110 -4.69 11.68 -7.44
N ILE A 111 -5.95 12.04 -7.65
CA ILE A 111 -7.09 11.22 -7.21
C ILE A 111 -7.20 9.95 -8.02
N ALA A 112 -7.16 10.04 -9.36
CA ALA A 112 -7.32 8.88 -10.22
C ALA A 112 -6.17 7.88 -10.04
N ASN A 113 -4.91 8.37 -10.11
CA ASN A 113 -3.74 7.50 -9.99
C ASN A 113 -3.67 6.81 -8.63
N LYS A 114 -3.90 7.56 -7.54
CA LYS A 114 -3.98 6.99 -6.20
C LYS A 114 -5.09 5.95 -6.06
N ASN A 115 -6.27 6.18 -6.61
CA ASN A 115 -7.36 5.21 -6.56
C ASN A 115 -7.04 3.93 -7.33
N ARG A 116 -6.32 4.02 -8.44
CA ARG A 116 -5.81 2.84 -9.18
C ARG A 116 -4.91 2.00 -8.29
N VAL A 117 -3.91 2.62 -7.65
CA VAL A 117 -3.03 1.92 -6.70
C VAL A 117 -3.85 1.26 -5.60
N LYS A 118 -4.75 1.99 -4.94
CA LYS A 118 -5.62 1.45 -3.88
C LYS A 118 -6.47 0.27 -4.37
N THR A 119 -6.93 0.29 -5.60
CA THR A 119 -7.66 -0.83 -6.21
C THR A 119 -6.81 -2.10 -6.26
N ILE A 120 -5.55 -1.98 -6.70
CA ILE A 120 -4.64 -3.13 -6.76
C ILE A 120 -4.25 -3.60 -5.36
N VAL A 121 -3.96 -2.67 -4.43
CA VAL A 121 -3.61 -3.02 -3.04
C VAL A 121 -4.75 -3.80 -2.38
N ASN A 122 -5.98 -3.29 -2.44
CA ASN A 122 -7.14 -3.97 -1.88
C ASN A 122 -7.33 -5.37 -2.50
N ALA A 123 -7.23 -5.47 -3.82
CA ALA A 123 -7.36 -6.75 -4.51
C ALA A 123 -6.25 -7.74 -4.12
N ALA A 124 -5.01 -7.28 -3.93
CA ALA A 124 -3.91 -8.13 -3.47
C ALA A 124 -4.14 -8.64 -2.05
N ILE A 125 -4.61 -7.78 -1.14
CA ILE A 125 -4.99 -8.16 0.22
C ILE A 125 -6.09 -9.23 0.19
N ASP A 126 -7.18 -8.99 -0.56
CA ASP A 126 -8.31 -9.92 -0.70
C ASP A 126 -7.87 -11.28 -1.27
N GLN A 127 -6.88 -11.28 -2.15
CA GLN A 127 -6.33 -12.49 -2.76
C GLN A 127 -5.20 -13.14 -1.95
N GLY A 128 -4.73 -12.51 -0.86
CA GLY A 128 -3.62 -12.98 -0.04
C GLY A 128 -2.28 -12.97 -0.76
N LEU A 129 -2.05 -11.96 -1.60
CA LEU A 129 -0.80 -11.69 -2.31
C LEU A 129 -0.03 -10.58 -1.63
N TYR A 130 1.30 -10.56 -1.77
CA TYR A 130 2.08 -9.36 -1.49
C TYR A 130 1.84 -8.31 -2.57
N VAL A 131 2.01 -7.04 -2.22
CA VAL A 131 1.89 -5.93 -3.16
C VAL A 131 2.96 -4.87 -2.91
N ILE A 132 3.63 -4.48 -3.99
CA ILE A 132 4.56 -3.36 -3.99
C ILE A 132 3.77 -2.11 -4.38
N ILE A 133 3.75 -1.14 -3.49
CA ILE A 133 3.23 0.21 -3.74
C ILE A 133 4.39 1.04 -4.25
N ASP A 134 4.42 1.31 -5.54
CA ASP A 134 5.55 1.91 -6.22
C ASP A 134 5.30 3.36 -6.62
N TRP A 135 6.17 4.25 -6.14
CA TRP A 135 6.34 5.61 -6.62
C TRP A 135 7.18 5.56 -7.89
N HIS A 136 6.49 5.36 -9.03
CA HIS A 136 7.11 5.07 -10.31
C HIS A 136 7.60 6.35 -10.98
N SER A 137 8.79 6.76 -10.59
CA SER A 137 9.44 8.01 -10.96
C SER A 137 10.90 7.79 -11.33
N HIS A 138 11.41 8.62 -12.22
CA HIS A 138 12.84 8.78 -12.53
C HIS A 138 13.46 10.00 -11.83
N HIS A 139 12.61 10.87 -11.21
CA HIS A 139 12.98 12.13 -10.57
C HIS A 139 12.29 12.30 -9.21
N ALA A 140 12.20 11.22 -8.43
CA ALA A 140 11.45 11.23 -7.16
C ALA A 140 11.98 12.27 -6.16
N GLU A 141 13.27 12.59 -6.20
CA GLU A 141 13.91 13.62 -5.37
C GLU A 141 13.33 15.01 -5.59
N GLU A 142 12.83 15.31 -6.78
CA GLU A 142 12.20 16.59 -7.14
C GLU A 142 10.78 16.71 -6.54
N HIS A 143 10.19 15.59 -6.11
CA HIS A 143 8.81 15.49 -5.63
C HIS A 143 8.71 14.90 -4.22
N THR A 144 9.69 15.23 -3.36
CA THR A 144 9.81 14.67 -2.00
C THR A 144 8.55 14.90 -1.15
N ASP A 145 7.97 16.08 -1.15
CA ASP A 145 6.80 16.42 -0.33
C ASP A 145 5.54 15.68 -0.79
N GLU A 146 5.37 15.50 -2.10
CA GLU A 146 4.30 14.69 -2.67
C GLU A 146 4.46 13.22 -2.32
N ALA A 147 5.68 12.68 -2.42
CA ALA A 147 6.00 11.31 -2.04
C ALA A 147 5.69 11.06 -0.55
N ILE A 148 6.14 11.96 0.34
CA ILE A 148 5.83 11.91 1.77
C ILE A 148 4.31 11.90 2.00
N THR A 149 3.58 12.78 1.35
CA THR A 149 2.12 12.87 1.49
C THR A 149 1.44 11.58 1.05
N PHE A 150 1.84 11.04 -0.10
CA PHE A 150 1.31 9.79 -0.63
C PHE A 150 1.62 8.60 0.28
N PHE A 151 2.88 8.41 0.67
CA PHE A 151 3.26 7.25 1.49
C PHE A 151 2.71 7.32 2.91
N LYS A 152 2.53 8.51 3.50
CA LYS A 152 1.83 8.63 4.78
C LYS A 152 0.37 8.16 4.67
N GLU A 153 -0.32 8.49 3.59
CA GLU A 153 -1.68 7.98 3.35
C GLU A 153 -1.68 6.46 3.17
N MET A 154 -0.77 5.92 2.35
CA MET A 154 -0.68 4.47 2.14
C MET A 154 -0.33 3.71 3.43
N ALA A 155 0.62 4.19 4.21
CA ALA A 155 0.98 3.61 5.50
C ALA A 155 -0.19 3.67 6.51
N THR A 156 -0.93 4.78 6.54
CA THR A 156 -2.12 4.92 7.41
C THR A 156 -3.22 3.91 7.05
N LEU A 157 -3.44 3.68 5.75
CA LEU A 157 -4.49 2.77 5.29
C LEU A 157 -4.09 1.30 5.38
N TYR A 158 -2.83 0.99 5.14
CA TYR A 158 -2.40 -0.37 4.85
C TYR A 158 -1.25 -0.88 5.72
N GLY A 159 -0.63 -0.06 6.55
CA GLY A 159 0.54 -0.44 7.33
C GLY A 159 0.35 -1.60 8.31
N ASN A 160 -0.90 -1.95 8.64
CA ASN A 160 -1.22 -3.10 9.50
C ASN A 160 -1.35 -4.44 8.74
N PHE A 161 -1.14 -4.43 7.41
CA PHE A 161 -1.22 -5.64 6.60
C PHE A 161 0.18 -6.15 6.24
N ASP A 162 0.45 -7.42 6.49
CA ASP A 162 1.71 -8.09 6.12
C ASP A 162 1.96 -8.14 4.59
N ASN A 163 0.94 -7.80 3.80
CA ASN A 163 0.96 -7.80 2.33
C ASN A 163 1.85 -6.71 1.72
N ILE A 164 2.18 -5.66 2.47
CA ILE A 164 2.63 -4.38 1.93
C ILE A 164 4.16 -4.31 1.81
N ILE A 165 4.61 -3.81 0.66
CA ILE A 165 5.99 -3.40 0.42
C ILE A 165 5.92 -2.01 -0.21
N TYR A 166 6.70 -1.05 0.29
CA TYR A 166 6.80 0.29 -0.28
C TYR A 166 8.03 0.37 -1.17
N GLU A 167 7.87 0.80 -2.41
CA GLU A 167 8.98 1.15 -3.30
C GLU A 167 8.96 2.65 -3.52
N ILE A 168 9.90 3.35 -2.86
CA ILE A 168 9.84 4.80 -2.75
C ILE A 168 10.57 5.53 -3.89
N TYR A 169 11.29 4.82 -4.74
CA TYR A 169 11.96 5.35 -5.91
C TYR A 169 12.21 4.22 -6.91
N ASN A 170 11.54 4.26 -8.07
CA ASN A 170 11.62 3.20 -9.08
C ASN A 170 13.03 3.08 -9.70
N GLU A 171 13.41 4.07 -10.50
CA GLU A 171 14.62 4.01 -11.33
C GLU A 171 15.34 5.36 -11.34
N PRO A 172 16.11 5.68 -10.27
CA PRO A 172 16.93 6.88 -10.28
C PRO A 172 17.87 6.92 -11.49
N LEU A 173 18.03 8.08 -12.09
CA LEU A 173 18.97 8.27 -13.18
C LEU A 173 20.43 8.20 -12.67
N ASP A 174 21.38 8.64 -13.47
CA ASP A 174 22.79 8.77 -13.07
C ASP A 174 22.97 9.99 -12.15
N ILE A 175 22.52 9.86 -10.89
CA ILE A 175 22.58 10.90 -9.86
C ILE A 175 23.25 10.35 -8.59
N SER A 176 23.77 11.26 -7.76
CA SER A 176 24.52 10.87 -6.55
C SER A 176 23.67 10.15 -5.52
N TRP A 177 24.09 8.95 -5.14
CA TRP A 177 23.47 8.22 -4.03
C TRP A 177 23.58 9.00 -2.73
N SER A 178 24.79 9.44 -2.35
CA SER A 178 25.06 10.05 -1.04
C SER A 178 24.46 11.44 -0.89
N GLU A 179 24.40 12.22 -1.96
CA GLU A 179 24.01 13.63 -1.92
C GLU A 179 22.54 13.85 -2.29
N ILE A 180 21.93 12.96 -3.06
CA ILE A 180 20.59 13.14 -3.61
C ILE A 180 19.65 12.01 -3.18
N ILE A 181 19.91 10.77 -3.60
CA ILE A 181 18.95 9.66 -3.38
C ILE A 181 18.81 9.35 -1.89
N LYS A 182 19.92 9.24 -1.15
CA LYS A 182 19.89 8.90 0.27
C LYS A 182 19.18 9.97 1.12
N PRO A 183 19.40 11.28 0.97
CA PRO A 183 18.61 12.31 1.67
C PRO A 183 17.12 12.24 1.37
N TYR A 184 16.72 12.07 0.09
CA TYR A 184 15.33 11.83 -0.30
C TYR A 184 14.76 10.62 0.44
N ALA A 185 15.44 9.47 0.31
CA ALA A 185 15.00 8.22 0.92
C ALA A 185 14.83 8.33 2.43
N LEU A 186 15.78 8.97 3.16
CA LEU A 186 15.68 9.16 4.60
C LEU A 186 14.43 9.96 5.00
N ASN A 187 14.06 10.99 4.25
CA ASN A 187 12.86 11.79 4.51
C ASN A 187 11.58 10.96 4.34
N VAL A 188 11.47 10.23 3.22
CA VAL A 188 10.29 9.40 2.93
C VAL A 188 10.20 8.21 3.90
N ILE A 189 11.32 7.51 4.15
CA ILE A 189 11.39 6.41 5.12
C ILE A 189 10.97 6.88 6.52
N SER A 190 11.46 8.03 6.97
CA SER A 190 11.08 8.59 8.28
C SER A 190 9.56 8.82 8.37
N ALA A 191 8.96 9.33 7.29
CA ALA A 191 7.52 9.57 7.24
C ALA A 191 6.70 8.27 7.26
N ILE A 192 7.14 7.23 6.56
CA ILE A 192 6.50 5.89 6.60
C ILE A 192 6.67 5.29 7.99
N ARG A 193 7.87 5.25 8.54
CA ARG A 193 8.20 4.60 9.83
C ARG A 193 7.53 5.25 11.04
N ALA A 194 7.11 6.50 10.94
CA ALA A 194 6.28 7.14 11.95
C ALA A 194 4.86 6.52 12.07
N ILE A 195 4.42 5.74 11.08
CA ILE A 195 3.10 5.15 10.98
C ILE A 195 3.19 3.62 10.91
N ASP A 196 4.04 3.11 10.04
CA ASP A 196 4.29 1.69 9.79
C ASP A 196 5.76 1.37 10.09
N PRO A 197 6.05 0.76 11.25
CA PRO A 197 7.43 0.47 11.66
C PRO A 197 8.06 -0.71 10.92
N ASP A 198 7.27 -1.63 10.35
CA ASP A 198 7.71 -2.99 10.09
C ASP A 198 7.78 -3.38 8.60
N ASN A 199 6.80 -2.99 7.76
CA ASN A 199 6.76 -3.41 6.36
C ASN A 199 8.01 -3.00 5.57
N LEU A 200 8.37 -3.80 4.56
CA LEU A 200 9.57 -3.56 3.76
C LEU A 200 9.50 -2.25 2.97
N ILE A 201 10.64 -1.58 2.87
CA ILE A 201 10.84 -0.41 2.01
C ILE A 201 11.97 -0.72 1.03
N VAL A 202 11.70 -0.51 -0.26
CA VAL A 202 12.64 -0.65 -1.37
C VAL A 202 13.02 0.73 -1.86
N VAL A 203 14.31 0.94 -2.12
CA VAL A 203 14.87 2.18 -2.66
C VAL A 203 15.64 1.85 -3.92
N GLY A 204 15.31 2.53 -5.02
CA GLY A 204 16.09 2.45 -6.25
C GLY A 204 17.51 3.00 -6.06
N THR A 205 18.47 2.43 -6.78
CA THR A 205 19.86 2.89 -6.81
C THR A 205 20.16 3.62 -8.14
N PRO A 206 21.26 4.39 -8.24
CA PRO A 206 21.61 5.08 -9.47
C PRO A 206 21.66 4.18 -10.72
N GLU A 207 21.63 4.80 -11.89
CA GLU A 207 21.67 4.13 -13.19
C GLU A 207 20.55 3.10 -13.34
N TRP A 208 19.28 3.54 -13.13
CA TRP A 208 18.08 2.68 -13.25
C TRP A 208 18.13 1.46 -12.35
N SER A 209 18.57 1.65 -11.10
CA SER A 209 18.72 0.60 -10.08
C SER A 209 19.77 -0.47 -10.41
N GLN A 210 20.75 -0.16 -11.27
CA GLN A 210 21.84 -1.08 -11.64
C GLN A 210 23.05 -0.96 -10.71
N ARG A 211 23.28 0.21 -10.08
CA ARG A 211 24.41 0.45 -9.20
C ARG A 211 24.09 0.08 -7.76
N VAL A 212 24.42 -1.14 -7.37
CA VAL A 212 24.19 -1.67 -6.00
C VAL A 212 25.47 -1.75 -5.17
N ASP A 213 26.57 -1.22 -5.68
CA ASP A 213 27.92 -1.28 -5.12
C ASP A 213 28.36 0.05 -4.46
N LEU A 214 27.40 0.93 -4.14
CA LEU A 214 27.61 2.29 -3.63
C LEU A 214 27.47 2.41 -2.12
#